data_d26264ef1e40470fa7c6ce46a3127aaa
#
_entry.id   d26264ef1e40470fa7c6ce46a3127aaa
#
_cell.length_a   1.000
_cell.length_b   1.000
_cell.length_c   1.000
_cell.angle_alpha   90.00
_cell.angle_beta   90.00
_cell.angle_gamma   90.00
#
_symmetry.space_group_name_H-M   'P 1'
#
loop_
_entity.id
_entity.type
_entity.pdbx_description
1 polymer ?
#
loop_
_entity_poly.entity_id
_entity_poly.type
_entity_poly.pdbx_seq_one_letter_code
_entity_poly.pdbx_strand_id
1 'polypeptide(L)'
;MTKKKRERKGKPFWVRGTYFDYPSLFLILFRLLFGLMMVYSISSYKASVSYDDSAYFLKRQLLFGGVGFIIMIGVSKIRYQLLMKWSKVIMIITILLLIAVFIMGAASHGAQRWINLGFISFQPSEIAKVSLIIYMAYICSTKTSWLKTKSGLLPTFAVAGIVCALIVKENLSTTGVCAVIAVAVWFVVTPKRRYLVIIIAVLALFAYLGVKGASYRGDRITAWLDPEHSENGYQTMQALYAIGSGGLFGRGLGQSVQKLGYVPEAHNDMIFSVICEELGIVGGIALIIVCGMLLWRFKFIAEAAPDRFGALLVTGVIAHIGFQVALNIAVVTNLFPNTGVTLPFISYGGSSLSFLLVEMGIVLSVSRQIVPIREEKEVTV
;
A
#
# COMPACT_ATOMS: atom_id res chain seq x y z
N MET A 1 -2.98 -27.12 52.18
CA MET A 1 -3.29 -27.03 50.73
C MET A 1 -2.52 -25.86 50.12
N THR A 2 -1.37 -26.16 49.54
CA THR A 2 -0.43 -25.17 48.97
C THR A 2 -0.79 -24.95 47.50
N LYS A 3 -1.37 -23.76 47.17
CA LYS A 3 -1.59 -23.31 45.82
C LYS A 3 -0.23 -23.08 45.14
N LYS A 4 0.22 -24.04 44.28
CA LYS A 4 1.33 -23.85 43.36
C LYS A 4 1.05 -22.62 42.46
N LYS A 5 1.78 -21.52 42.65
CA LYS A 5 1.87 -20.39 41.71
C LYS A 5 2.39 -20.97 40.38
N ARG A 6 1.50 -21.13 39.37
CA ARG A 6 1.91 -21.37 37.99
C ARG A 6 2.66 -20.11 37.51
N GLU A 7 3.99 -20.24 37.45
CA GLU A 7 4.82 -19.25 36.76
C GLU A 7 4.29 -19.09 35.33
N ARG A 8 3.84 -17.89 35.02
CA ARG A 8 3.54 -17.49 33.66
C ARG A 8 4.85 -17.42 32.88
N LYS A 9 5.35 -18.55 32.37
CA LYS A 9 6.39 -18.55 31.35
C LYS A 9 5.88 -17.65 30.22
N GLY A 10 6.58 -16.55 29.96
CA GLY A 10 6.25 -15.63 28.88
C GLY A 10 6.13 -16.42 27.56
N LYS A 11 5.05 -16.19 26.81
CA LYS A 11 4.87 -16.85 25.53
C LYS A 11 6.07 -16.55 24.62
N PRO A 12 6.64 -17.54 23.91
CA PRO A 12 7.84 -17.32 23.10
C PRO A 12 7.61 -16.23 22.06
N PHE A 13 8.66 -15.48 21.75
CA PHE A 13 8.66 -14.41 20.76
C PHE A 13 8.36 -14.92 19.34
N TRP A 14 8.80 -16.17 19.05
CA TRP A 14 8.65 -16.81 17.74
C TRP A 14 7.33 -17.58 17.65
N VAL A 15 6.72 -17.56 16.46
CA VAL A 15 5.55 -18.39 16.15
C VAL A 15 6.02 -19.79 15.77
N ARG A 16 5.58 -20.81 16.54
CA ARG A 16 5.57 -22.20 16.09
C ARG A 16 4.17 -22.46 15.54
N GLY A 17 3.91 -22.09 14.30
CA GLY A 17 2.62 -22.29 13.65
C GLY A 17 2.59 -23.61 12.89
N THR A 18 1.44 -24.26 12.91
CA THR A 18 1.14 -25.48 12.13
C THR A 18 0.68 -25.13 10.71
N TYR A 19 0.17 -23.93 10.48
CA TYR A 19 -0.34 -23.47 9.19
C TYR A 19 0.53 -22.35 8.61
N PHE A 20 0.71 -22.37 7.29
CA PHE A 20 1.34 -21.29 6.55
C PHE A 20 0.66 -21.14 5.18
N ASP A 21 0.28 -19.93 4.83
CA ASP A 21 -0.46 -19.66 3.59
C ASP A 21 0.47 -19.58 2.37
N TYR A 22 0.88 -20.75 1.85
CA TYR A 22 1.71 -20.86 0.65
C TYR A 22 1.09 -20.20 -0.60
N PRO A 23 -0.24 -20.27 -0.85
CA PRO A 23 -0.84 -19.56 -1.97
C PRO A 23 -0.59 -18.06 -1.94
N SER A 24 -0.71 -17.40 -0.78
CA SER A 24 -0.37 -15.99 -0.64
C SER A 24 1.10 -15.72 -0.92
N LEU A 25 2.01 -16.54 -0.39
CA LEU A 25 3.44 -16.42 -0.67
C LEU A 25 3.74 -16.53 -2.17
N PHE A 26 3.12 -17.50 -2.86
CA PHE A 26 3.28 -17.69 -4.29
C PHE A 26 2.79 -16.45 -5.08
N LEU A 27 1.60 -15.93 -4.75
CA LEU A 27 1.06 -14.73 -5.42
C LEU A 27 1.93 -13.48 -5.19
N ILE A 28 2.49 -13.31 -3.98
CA ILE A 28 3.42 -12.22 -3.65
C ILE A 28 4.68 -12.36 -4.50
N LEU A 29 5.28 -13.56 -4.54
CA LEU A 29 6.49 -13.83 -5.29
C LEU A 29 6.27 -13.65 -6.79
N PHE A 30 5.16 -14.16 -7.32
CA PHE A 30 4.78 -13.97 -8.72
C PHE A 30 4.70 -12.49 -9.09
N ARG A 31 4.00 -11.68 -8.28
CA ARG A 31 3.88 -10.24 -8.53
C ARG A 31 5.21 -9.51 -8.43
N LEU A 32 6.07 -9.90 -7.48
CA LEU A 32 7.40 -9.33 -7.34
C LEU A 32 8.26 -9.62 -8.58
N LEU A 33 8.30 -10.87 -9.05
CA LEU A 33 9.06 -11.27 -10.22
C LEU A 33 8.51 -10.63 -11.50
N PHE A 34 7.19 -10.61 -11.66
CA PHE A 34 6.55 -9.92 -12.78
C PHE A 34 6.86 -8.42 -12.77
N GLY A 35 6.80 -7.77 -11.61
CA GLY A 35 7.18 -6.36 -11.45
C GLY A 35 8.64 -6.09 -11.83
N LEU A 36 9.58 -6.94 -11.40
CA LEU A 36 10.99 -6.82 -11.78
C LEU A 36 11.18 -6.93 -13.29
N MET A 37 10.49 -7.88 -13.93
CA MET A 37 10.53 -8.05 -15.39
C MET A 37 9.98 -6.81 -16.11
N MET A 38 8.83 -6.27 -15.65
CA MET A 38 8.21 -5.10 -16.27
C MET A 38 9.03 -3.83 -16.03
N VAL A 39 9.58 -3.64 -14.81
CA VAL A 39 10.48 -2.51 -14.54
C VAL A 39 11.67 -2.54 -15.47
N TYR A 40 12.30 -3.69 -15.69
CA TYR A 40 13.41 -3.81 -16.64
C TYR A 40 12.97 -3.47 -18.07
N SER A 41 11.89 -4.10 -18.55
CA SER A 41 11.37 -3.83 -19.89
C SER A 41 11.13 -2.35 -20.15
N ILE A 42 10.49 -1.68 -19.20
CA ILE A 42 10.00 -0.30 -19.35
C ILE A 42 11.10 0.73 -19.12
N SER A 43 12.01 0.48 -18.17
CA SER A 43 13.01 1.48 -17.78
C SER A 43 14.34 1.35 -18.51
N SER A 44 14.59 0.27 -19.24
CA SER A 44 15.89 -0.02 -19.85
C SER A 44 16.38 1.09 -20.80
N TYR A 45 15.50 1.66 -21.61
CA TYR A 45 15.84 2.79 -22.48
C TYR A 45 16.21 4.04 -21.69
N LYS A 46 15.35 4.48 -20.77
CA LYS A 46 15.62 5.66 -19.92
C LYS A 46 16.88 5.47 -19.09
N ALA A 47 17.09 4.26 -18.57
CA ALA A 47 18.28 3.91 -17.79
C ALA A 47 19.57 3.99 -18.62
N SER A 48 19.56 3.47 -19.84
CA SER A 48 20.70 3.55 -20.77
C SER A 48 21.05 5.00 -21.10
N VAL A 49 20.05 5.84 -21.40
CA VAL A 49 20.27 7.25 -21.76
C VAL A 49 20.73 8.09 -20.56
N SER A 50 20.18 7.86 -19.37
CA SER A 50 20.43 8.73 -18.22
C SER A 50 21.58 8.27 -17.32
N TYR A 51 21.90 6.97 -17.30
CA TYR A 51 22.85 6.36 -16.35
C TYR A 51 23.89 5.48 -17.04
N ASP A 52 23.85 5.37 -18.37
CA ASP A 52 24.75 4.49 -19.16
C ASP A 52 24.70 3.00 -18.70
N ASP A 53 23.60 2.59 -18.04
CA ASP A 53 23.38 1.24 -17.54
C ASP A 53 21.89 0.89 -17.70
N SER A 54 21.54 0.09 -18.70
CA SER A 54 20.16 -0.33 -18.97
C SER A 54 19.49 -1.08 -17.82
N ALA A 55 20.26 -1.68 -16.92
CA ALA A 55 19.77 -2.42 -15.76
C ALA A 55 19.75 -1.59 -14.45
N TYR A 56 20.04 -0.29 -14.50
CA TYR A 56 20.14 0.56 -13.31
C TYR A 56 18.91 0.46 -12.38
N PHE A 57 17.71 0.64 -12.91
CA PHE A 57 16.47 0.56 -12.12
C PHE A 57 16.19 -0.87 -11.66
N LEU A 58 16.46 -1.88 -12.49
CA LEU A 58 16.31 -3.29 -12.13
C LEU A 58 17.22 -3.66 -10.95
N LYS A 59 18.51 -3.31 -10.99
CA LYS A 59 19.47 -3.61 -9.92
C LYS A 59 19.00 -3.03 -8.59
N ARG A 60 18.54 -1.78 -8.59
CA ARG A 60 18.00 -1.13 -7.40
C ARG A 60 16.71 -1.80 -6.90
N GLN A 61 15.77 -2.09 -7.81
CA GLN A 61 14.53 -2.76 -7.45
C GLN A 61 14.78 -4.18 -6.90
N LEU A 62 15.74 -4.91 -7.48
CA LEU A 62 16.14 -6.24 -7.03
C LEU A 62 16.75 -6.18 -5.61
N LEU A 63 17.60 -5.19 -5.35
CA LEU A 63 18.19 -5.00 -4.02
C LEU A 63 17.09 -4.75 -2.96
N PHE A 64 16.22 -3.77 -3.19
CA PHE A 64 15.13 -3.47 -2.26
C PHE A 64 14.10 -4.60 -2.14
N GLY A 65 13.79 -5.28 -3.25
CA GLY A 65 12.92 -6.44 -3.28
C GLY A 65 13.52 -7.62 -2.53
N GLY A 66 14.82 -7.91 -2.71
CA GLY A 66 15.53 -8.97 -2.01
C GLY A 66 15.63 -8.74 -0.51
N VAL A 67 16.07 -7.53 -0.11
CA VAL A 67 16.11 -7.14 1.30
C VAL A 67 14.71 -7.16 1.91
N GLY A 68 13.71 -6.58 1.23
CA GLY A 68 12.32 -6.60 1.67
C GLY A 68 11.76 -8.01 1.80
N PHE A 69 12.11 -8.93 0.89
CA PHE A 69 11.69 -10.34 0.95
C PHE A 69 12.28 -11.06 2.17
N ILE A 70 13.56 -10.83 2.47
CA ILE A 70 14.21 -11.38 3.69
C ILE A 70 13.50 -10.84 4.94
N ILE A 71 13.22 -9.52 4.98
CA ILE A 71 12.49 -8.90 6.09
C ILE A 71 11.08 -9.49 6.19
N MET A 72 10.36 -9.67 5.09
CA MET A 72 9.03 -10.30 5.04
C MET A 72 9.04 -11.68 5.71
N ILE A 73 9.98 -12.53 5.35
CA ILE A 73 10.13 -13.87 5.96
C ILE A 73 10.48 -13.75 7.45
N GLY A 74 11.34 -12.80 7.83
CA GLY A 74 11.66 -12.51 9.24
C GLY A 74 10.42 -12.09 10.03
N VAL A 75 9.68 -11.09 9.53
CA VAL A 75 8.44 -10.58 10.15
C VAL A 75 7.38 -11.67 10.24
N SER A 76 7.27 -12.55 9.23
CA SER A 76 6.31 -13.66 9.25
C SER A 76 6.53 -14.66 10.40
N LYS A 77 7.75 -14.73 10.95
CA LYS A 77 8.09 -15.59 12.10
C LYS A 77 7.84 -14.91 13.45
N ILE A 78 7.69 -13.59 13.47
CA ILE A 78 7.44 -12.80 14.68
C ILE A 78 5.94 -12.85 15.00
N ARG A 79 5.59 -12.90 16.27
CA ARG A 79 4.18 -12.86 16.72
C ARG A 79 3.60 -11.47 16.49
N TYR A 80 2.57 -11.36 15.63
CA TYR A 80 1.93 -10.06 15.33
C TYR A 80 1.35 -9.35 16.57
N GLN A 81 1.03 -10.08 17.66
CA GLN A 81 0.57 -9.49 18.92
C GLN A 81 1.61 -8.55 19.56
N LEU A 82 2.88 -8.65 19.20
CA LEU A 82 3.90 -7.71 19.63
C LEU A 82 3.68 -6.31 19.02
N LEU A 83 3.18 -6.26 17.79
CA LEU A 83 2.82 -4.99 17.14
C LEU A 83 1.74 -4.25 17.93
N MET A 84 0.81 -4.98 18.57
CA MET A 84 -0.19 -4.39 19.45
C MET A 84 0.42 -3.67 20.65
N LYS A 85 1.46 -4.24 21.26
CA LYS A 85 2.17 -3.62 22.40
C LYS A 85 2.91 -2.35 21.98
N TRP A 86 3.54 -2.40 20.81
CA TRP A 86 4.38 -1.33 20.30
C TRP A 86 3.63 -0.32 19.42
N SER A 87 2.33 -0.51 19.18
CA SER A 87 1.54 0.28 18.24
C SER A 87 1.62 1.79 18.49
N LYS A 88 1.59 2.23 19.75
CA LYS A 88 1.69 3.64 20.14
C LYS A 88 3.09 4.20 19.89
N VAL A 89 4.12 3.43 20.22
CA VAL A 89 5.53 3.83 20.04
C VAL A 89 5.85 3.94 18.54
N ILE A 90 5.44 2.94 17.73
CA ILE A 90 5.58 2.96 16.29
C ILE A 90 4.91 4.20 15.70
N MET A 91 3.69 4.52 16.13
CA MET A 91 2.95 5.69 15.67
C MET A 91 3.61 7.01 16.06
N ILE A 92 4.11 7.13 17.30
CA ILE A 92 4.84 8.33 17.73
C ILE A 92 6.09 8.55 16.91
N ILE A 93 6.89 7.49 16.70
CA ILE A 93 8.10 7.56 15.84
C ILE A 93 7.70 7.98 14.42
N THR A 94 6.62 7.44 13.88
CA THR A 94 6.13 7.81 12.55
C THR A 94 5.74 9.28 12.46
N ILE A 95 5.04 9.81 13.46
CA ILE A 95 4.67 11.24 13.50
C ILE A 95 5.93 12.11 13.57
N LEU A 96 6.91 11.73 14.39
CA LEU A 96 8.18 12.45 14.46
C LEU A 96 8.94 12.43 13.13
N LEU A 97 8.95 11.30 12.42
CA LEU A 97 9.54 11.20 11.08
C LEU A 97 8.80 12.06 10.04
N LEU A 98 7.47 12.12 10.10
CA LEU A 98 6.68 13.00 9.24
C LEU A 98 6.97 14.48 9.52
N ILE A 99 7.12 14.86 10.78
CA ILE A 99 7.51 16.22 11.16
C ILE A 99 8.95 16.51 10.69
N ALA A 100 9.87 15.56 10.83
CA ALA A 100 11.26 15.71 10.40
C ALA A 100 11.38 15.98 8.89
N VAL A 101 10.48 15.44 8.06
CA VAL A 101 10.45 15.74 6.61
C VAL A 101 10.23 17.23 6.34
N PHE A 102 9.41 17.92 7.12
CA PHE A 102 9.21 19.37 6.94
C PHE A 102 10.47 20.18 7.22
N ILE A 103 11.38 19.66 8.07
CA ILE A 103 12.61 20.37 8.48
C ILE A 103 13.78 19.99 7.58
N MET A 104 13.91 18.71 7.24
CA MET A 104 15.10 18.11 6.61
C MET A 104 14.82 17.49 5.24
N GLY A 105 13.58 17.51 4.76
CA GLY A 105 13.17 16.79 3.55
C GLY A 105 13.82 17.38 2.28
N ALA A 106 14.31 16.49 1.42
CA ALA A 106 14.73 16.84 0.08
C ALA A 106 13.51 17.11 -0.81
N ALA A 107 13.54 18.24 -1.52
CA ALA A 107 12.49 18.59 -2.47
C ALA A 107 12.59 17.71 -3.73
N SER A 108 11.50 17.04 -4.08
CA SER A 108 11.33 16.34 -5.34
C SER A 108 10.03 16.81 -6.00
N HIS A 109 10.12 17.31 -7.24
CA HIS A 109 8.96 17.88 -7.96
C HIS A 109 8.20 18.97 -7.17
N GLY A 110 8.93 19.83 -6.45
CA GLY A 110 8.35 20.95 -5.69
C GLY A 110 7.74 20.59 -4.33
N ALA A 111 7.86 19.34 -3.86
CA ALA A 111 7.40 18.92 -2.54
C ALA A 111 8.50 18.16 -1.78
N GLN A 112 8.64 18.43 -0.49
CA GLN A 112 9.60 17.75 0.39
C GLN A 112 9.01 16.41 0.83
N ARG A 113 9.41 15.30 0.20
CA ARG A 113 8.82 13.97 0.43
C ARG A 113 9.79 12.92 0.92
N TRP A 114 11.09 13.14 0.70
CA TRP A 114 12.12 12.13 0.88
C TRP A 114 13.13 12.54 1.94
N ILE A 115 13.50 11.60 2.80
CA ILE A 115 14.65 11.73 3.67
C ILE A 115 15.81 10.98 3.01
N ASN A 116 16.89 11.71 2.70
CA ASN A 116 18.10 11.14 2.13
C ASN A 116 19.09 10.84 3.26
N LEU A 117 19.44 9.57 3.44
CA LEU A 117 20.45 9.10 4.39
C LEU A 117 21.78 8.76 3.69
N GLY A 118 22.10 9.44 2.60
CA GLY A 118 23.25 9.17 1.75
C GLY A 118 23.01 8.02 0.77
N PHE A 119 23.13 6.78 1.21
CA PHE A 119 22.96 5.59 0.34
C PHE A 119 21.52 5.22 0.06
N ILE A 120 20.60 5.59 0.95
CA ILE A 120 19.19 5.22 0.89
C ILE A 120 18.35 6.48 1.07
N SER A 121 17.42 6.68 0.16
CA SER A 121 16.31 7.62 0.32
C SER A 121 15.04 6.85 0.66
N PHE A 122 14.34 7.25 1.71
CA PHE A 122 13.06 6.67 2.05
C PHE A 122 11.99 7.74 2.25
N GLN A 123 10.76 7.35 2.02
CA GLN A 123 9.61 8.23 2.15
C GLN A 123 8.85 7.89 3.44
N PRO A 124 8.83 8.77 4.46
CA PRO A 124 8.16 8.52 5.74
C PRO A 124 6.68 8.23 5.64
N SER A 125 5.99 8.72 4.61
CA SER A 125 4.58 8.38 4.38
C SER A 125 4.34 6.91 4.03
N GLU A 126 5.36 6.16 3.57
CA GLU A 126 5.26 4.72 3.40
C GLU A 126 5.20 4.01 4.76
N ILE A 127 6.06 4.44 5.71
CA ILE A 127 6.00 3.98 7.11
C ILE A 127 4.66 4.33 7.74
N ALA A 128 4.14 5.52 7.44
CA ALA A 128 2.88 6.00 7.99
C ALA A 128 1.69 5.08 7.65
N LYS A 129 1.64 4.53 6.44
CA LYS A 129 0.59 3.57 6.03
C LYS A 129 0.61 2.32 6.90
N VAL A 130 1.80 1.69 7.05
CA VAL A 130 1.98 0.50 7.88
C VAL A 130 1.66 0.78 9.35
N SER A 131 2.17 1.89 9.87
CA SER A 131 1.95 2.31 11.27
C SER A 131 0.49 2.59 11.55
N LEU A 132 -0.21 3.19 10.57
CA LEU A 132 -1.63 3.49 10.68
C LEU A 132 -2.48 2.21 10.67
N ILE A 133 -2.14 1.22 9.87
CA ILE A 133 -2.77 -0.11 9.89
C ILE A 133 -2.66 -0.71 11.30
N ILE A 134 -1.44 -0.73 11.86
CA ILE A 134 -1.17 -1.29 13.19
C ILE A 134 -1.94 -0.52 14.27
N TYR A 135 -1.90 0.82 14.23
CA TYR A 135 -2.54 1.66 15.24
C TYR A 135 -4.06 1.59 15.19
N MET A 136 -4.66 1.66 14.00
CA MET A 136 -6.11 1.54 13.84
C MET A 136 -6.61 0.15 14.26
N ALA A 137 -5.89 -0.92 13.90
CA ALA A 137 -6.19 -2.26 14.37
C ALA A 137 -6.13 -2.34 15.92
N TYR A 138 -5.12 -1.72 16.54
CA TYR A 138 -5.02 -1.64 18.00
C TYR A 138 -6.21 -0.91 18.64
N ILE A 139 -6.52 0.30 18.18
CA ILE A 139 -7.63 1.10 18.74
C ILE A 139 -8.96 0.36 18.57
N CYS A 140 -9.25 -0.11 17.37
CA CYS A 140 -10.52 -0.77 17.03
C CYS A 140 -10.70 -2.13 17.72
N SER A 141 -9.61 -2.82 18.06
CA SER A 141 -9.67 -4.09 18.81
C SER A 141 -9.80 -3.91 20.31
N THR A 142 -9.21 -2.83 20.90
CA THR A 142 -9.15 -2.64 22.36
C THR A 142 -10.19 -1.66 22.89
N LYS A 143 -10.51 -0.60 22.15
CA LYS A 143 -11.41 0.48 22.59
C LYS A 143 -12.82 0.36 22.00
N THR A 144 -13.41 -0.82 22.14
CA THR A 144 -14.73 -1.13 21.54
C THR A 144 -15.87 -0.23 22.01
N SER A 145 -15.77 0.39 23.20
CA SER A 145 -16.73 1.38 23.70
C SER A 145 -16.78 2.63 22.82
N TRP A 146 -15.64 3.07 22.28
CA TRP A 146 -15.58 4.25 21.40
C TRP A 146 -16.33 4.02 20.08
N LEU A 147 -16.34 2.79 19.58
CA LEU A 147 -17.02 2.43 18.33
C LEU A 147 -18.55 2.52 18.42
N LYS A 148 -19.11 2.53 19.61
CA LYS A 148 -20.56 2.52 19.86
C LYS A 148 -21.17 3.93 19.99
N THR A 149 -20.36 4.97 20.16
CA THR A 149 -20.81 6.34 20.46
C THR A 149 -20.32 7.36 19.44
N LYS A 150 -21.08 8.46 19.25
CA LYS A 150 -20.63 9.57 18.38
C LYS A 150 -19.37 10.23 18.93
N SER A 151 -19.30 10.44 20.24
CA SER A 151 -18.14 11.02 20.92
C SER A 151 -16.87 10.17 20.79
N GLY A 152 -17.00 8.87 20.53
CA GLY A 152 -15.88 7.98 20.32
C GLY A 152 -15.27 8.06 18.90
N LEU A 153 -15.94 8.70 17.92
CA LEU A 153 -15.36 8.90 16.60
C LEU A 153 -14.11 9.77 16.65
N LEU A 154 -14.19 10.90 17.35
CA LEU A 154 -13.06 11.84 17.44
C LEU A 154 -11.79 11.16 17.99
N PRO A 155 -11.78 10.51 19.18
CA PRO A 155 -10.57 9.85 19.68
C PRO A 155 -10.13 8.65 18.82
N THR A 156 -11.05 8.00 18.10
CA THR A 156 -10.69 6.90 17.17
C THR A 156 -9.91 7.42 15.97
N PHE A 157 -10.35 8.53 15.38
CA PHE A 157 -9.75 9.07 14.16
C PHE A 157 -8.73 10.20 14.41
N ALA A 158 -8.56 10.68 15.65
CA ALA A 158 -7.68 11.82 15.97
C ALA A 158 -6.25 11.63 15.42
N VAL A 159 -5.65 10.46 15.69
CA VAL A 159 -4.28 10.17 15.25
C VAL A 159 -4.22 10.00 13.74
N ALA A 160 -5.20 9.34 13.13
CA ALA A 160 -5.30 9.24 11.67
C ALA A 160 -5.44 10.62 11.03
N GLY A 161 -6.22 11.52 11.63
CA GLY A 161 -6.36 12.92 11.21
C GLY A 161 -5.04 13.70 11.29
N ILE A 162 -4.27 13.53 12.37
CA ILE A 162 -2.92 14.13 12.49
C ILE A 162 -1.99 13.64 11.37
N VAL A 163 -1.93 12.32 11.14
CA VAL A 163 -1.12 11.73 10.06
C VAL A 163 -1.55 12.28 8.70
N CYS A 164 -2.85 12.30 8.43
CA CYS A 164 -3.39 12.87 7.18
C CYS A 164 -3.05 14.36 7.03
N ALA A 165 -3.16 15.16 8.09
CA ALA A 165 -2.83 16.58 8.07
C ALA A 165 -1.34 16.85 7.80
N LEU A 166 -0.46 16.00 8.30
CA LEU A 166 0.98 16.08 8.03
C LEU A 166 1.33 15.72 6.58
N ILE A 167 0.64 14.73 6.00
CA ILE A 167 0.95 14.25 4.63
C ILE A 167 0.26 15.11 3.55
N VAL A 168 -0.88 15.74 3.83
CA VAL A 168 -1.74 16.36 2.80
C VAL A 168 -1.05 17.46 1.99
N LYS A 169 -0.16 18.21 2.61
CA LYS A 169 0.59 19.28 1.90
C LYS A 169 1.48 18.70 0.81
N GLU A 170 2.07 17.55 1.05
CA GLU A 170 3.06 16.92 0.20
C GLU A 170 2.44 15.92 -0.79
N ASN A 171 1.45 15.14 -0.33
CA ASN A 171 0.84 14.07 -1.13
C ASN A 171 -0.62 13.83 -0.74
N LEU A 172 -1.55 14.47 -1.48
CA LEU A 172 -2.99 14.31 -1.27
C LEU A 172 -3.44 12.86 -1.49
N SER A 173 -2.83 12.16 -2.43
CA SER A 173 -3.20 10.79 -2.78
C SER A 173 -2.81 9.79 -1.69
N THR A 174 -1.61 9.92 -1.16
CA THR A 174 -1.18 9.11 0.00
C THR A 174 -2.05 9.41 1.22
N THR A 175 -2.47 10.68 1.39
CA THR A 175 -3.46 11.05 2.41
C THR A 175 -4.77 10.31 2.21
N GLY A 176 -5.26 10.22 0.97
CA GLY A 176 -6.45 9.44 0.62
C GLY A 176 -6.30 7.94 0.97
N VAL A 177 -5.14 7.34 0.66
CA VAL A 177 -4.84 5.96 1.05
C VAL A 177 -4.90 5.78 2.57
N CYS A 178 -4.25 6.67 3.35
CA CYS A 178 -4.29 6.64 4.81
C CYS A 178 -5.72 6.77 5.36
N ALA A 179 -6.52 7.67 4.77
CA ALA A 179 -7.91 7.85 5.15
C ALA A 179 -8.75 6.58 4.89
N VAL A 180 -8.58 5.96 3.72
CA VAL A 180 -9.28 4.71 3.38
C VAL A 180 -8.87 3.57 4.31
N ILE A 181 -7.59 3.42 4.66
CA ILE A 181 -7.12 2.45 5.65
C ILE A 181 -7.85 2.65 6.98
N ALA A 182 -7.87 3.88 7.50
CA ALA A 182 -8.50 4.17 8.79
C ALA A 182 -10.00 3.89 8.78
N VAL A 183 -10.70 4.29 7.71
CA VAL A 183 -12.14 4.08 7.56
C VAL A 183 -12.46 2.59 7.37
N ALA A 184 -11.71 1.86 6.57
CA ALA A 184 -11.95 0.44 6.32
C ALA A 184 -11.81 -0.40 7.59
N VAL A 185 -10.72 -0.20 8.36
CA VAL A 185 -10.51 -0.90 9.63
C VAL A 185 -11.63 -0.58 10.64
N TRP A 186 -12.04 0.69 10.73
CA TRP A 186 -13.15 1.10 11.59
C TRP A 186 -14.49 0.53 11.13
N PHE A 187 -14.77 0.53 9.81
CA PHE A 187 -16.05 0.11 9.24
C PHE A 187 -16.39 -1.36 9.52
N VAL A 188 -15.39 -2.24 9.47
CA VAL A 188 -15.57 -3.68 9.70
C VAL A 188 -16.05 -3.99 11.12
N VAL A 189 -15.64 -3.20 12.11
CA VAL A 189 -15.96 -3.46 13.53
C VAL A 189 -17.07 -2.57 14.10
N THR A 190 -17.47 -1.52 13.36
CA THR A 190 -18.49 -0.60 13.88
C THR A 190 -19.91 -1.18 13.72
N PRO A 191 -20.75 -1.17 14.76
CA PRO A 191 -22.15 -1.55 14.62
C PRO A 191 -23.02 -0.45 13.98
N LYS A 192 -22.52 0.80 13.93
CA LYS A 192 -23.28 1.98 13.52
C LYS A 192 -22.78 2.56 12.19
N ARG A 193 -23.04 1.82 11.11
CA ARG A 193 -22.62 2.17 9.74
C ARG A 193 -23.10 3.55 9.27
N ARG A 194 -24.17 4.11 9.85
CA ARG A 194 -24.68 5.47 9.52
C ARG A 194 -23.64 6.58 9.69
N TYR A 195 -22.66 6.38 10.58
CA TYR A 195 -21.59 7.38 10.77
C TYR A 195 -20.62 7.42 9.59
N LEU A 196 -20.64 6.44 8.68
CA LEU A 196 -19.87 6.46 7.43
C LEU A 196 -20.19 7.71 6.59
N VAL A 197 -21.47 8.13 6.57
CA VAL A 197 -21.90 9.34 5.84
C VAL A 197 -21.16 10.58 6.37
N ILE A 198 -21.05 10.71 7.70
CA ILE A 198 -20.35 11.82 8.33
C ILE A 198 -18.87 11.79 7.97
N ILE A 199 -18.24 10.61 8.02
CA ILE A 199 -16.83 10.43 7.70
C ILE A 199 -16.57 10.76 6.23
N ILE A 200 -17.41 10.27 5.31
CA ILE A 200 -17.29 10.60 3.88
C ILE A 200 -17.43 12.10 3.65
N ALA A 201 -18.41 12.77 4.30
CA ALA A 201 -18.60 14.21 4.17
C ALA A 201 -17.37 14.99 4.68
N VAL A 202 -16.78 14.58 5.80
CA VAL A 202 -15.55 15.20 6.33
C VAL A 202 -14.37 14.98 5.37
N LEU A 203 -14.21 13.77 4.84
CA LEU A 203 -13.14 13.45 3.88
C LEU A 203 -13.31 14.22 2.56
N ALA A 204 -14.54 14.35 2.06
CA ALA A 204 -14.84 15.12 0.87
C ALA A 204 -14.53 16.61 1.07
N LEU A 205 -14.91 17.19 2.22
CA LEU A 205 -14.55 18.55 2.59
C LEU A 205 -13.04 18.73 2.68
N PHE A 206 -12.34 17.80 3.31
CA PHE A 206 -10.88 17.84 3.43
C PHE A 206 -10.17 17.73 2.08
N ALA A 207 -10.66 16.88 1.17
CA ALA A 207 -10.16 16.78 -0.20
C ALA A 207 -10.39 18.08 -0.99
N TYR A 208 -11.58 18.68 -0.88
CA TYR A 208 -11.92 19.94 -1.51
C TYR A 208 -11.00 21.09 -1.05
N LEU A 209 -10.80 21.22 0.27
CA LEU A 209 -9.89 22.23 0.83
C LEU A 209 -8.43 21.95 0.42
N GLY A 210 -8.06 20.68 0.36
CA GLY A 210 -6.74 20.24 -0.09
C GLY A 210 -6.46 20.62 -1.55
N VAL A 211 -7.45 20.55 -2.42
CA VAL A 211 -7.32 20.94 -3.84
C VAL A 211 -7.17 22.46 -3.94
N LYS A 212 -7.98 23.24 -3.23
CA LYS A 212 -7.89 24.72 -3.25
C LYS A 212 -6.58 25.27 -2.67
N GLY A 213 -5.92 24.51 -1.81
CA GLY A 213 -4.70 24.93 -1.12
C GLY A 213 -3.42 24.96 -1.96
N ALA A 214 -3.46 24.52 -3.24
CA ALA A 214 -2.27 24.50 -4.10
C ALA A 214 -2.65 24.59 -5.58
N SER A 215 -2.11 25.60 -6.30
CA SER A 215 -2.41 25.88 -7.70
C SER A 215 -2.17 24.68 -8.62
N TYR A 216 -1.04 23.96 -8.46
CA TYR A 216 -0.69 22.80 -9.29
C TYR A 216 -1.71 21.65 -9.21
N ARG A 217 -2.57 21.63 -8.18
CA ARG A 217 -3.64 20.63 -8.06
C ARG A 217 -4.86 21.00 -8.90
N GLY A 218 -5.10 22.29 -9.07
CA GLY A 218 -6.09 22.81 -10.02
C GLY A 218 -5.73 22.39 -11.44
N ASP A 219 -4.46 22.56 -11.83
CA ASP A 219 -3.96 22.20 -13.16
C ASP A 219 -4.11 20.70 -13.47
N ARG A 220 -4.00 19.84 -12.45
CA ARG A 220 -4.27 18.39 -12.61
C ARG A 220 -5.74 18.08 -12.85
N ILE A 221 -6.66 18.87 -12.29
CA ILE A 221 -8.10 18.70 -12.52
C ILE A 221 -8.45 19.17 -13.93
N THR A 222 -7.91 20.29 -14.37
CA THR A 222 -8.11 20.76 -15.76
C THR A 222 -7.53 19.76 -16.76
N ALA A 223 -6.34 19.23 -16.51
CA ALA A 223 -5.72 18.19 -17.34
C ALA A 223 -6.51 16.85 -17.34
N TRP A 224 -7.25 16.56 -16.28
CA TRP A 224 -8.13 15.40 -16.23
C TRP A 224 -9.41 15.59 -17.03
N LEU A 225 -10.03 16.78 -16.93
CA LEU A 225 -11.29 17.09 -17.61
C LEU A 225 -11.09 17.29 -19.12
N ASP A 226 -9.98 17.90 -19.51
CA ASP A 226 -9.60 18.13 -20.91
C ASP A 226 -8.11 17.85 -21.10
N PRO A 227 -7.72 16.56 -21.18
CA PRO A 227 -6.32 16.18 -21.32
C PRO A 227 -5.72 16.55 -22.69
N GLU A 228 -6.55 16.72 -23.71
CA GLU A 228 -6.12 17.00 -25.08
C GLU A 228 -5.65 18.46 -25.27
N HIS A 229 -6.32 19.40 -24.62
CA HIS A 229 -6.02 20.84 -24.75
C HIS A 229 -5.27 21.41 -23.54
N SER A 230 -5.00 20.61 -22.52
CA SER A 230 -4.27 21.04 -21.32
C SER A 230 -2.77 20.83 -21.47
N GLU A 231 -1.95 21.83 -21.11
CA GLU A 231 -0.48 21.71 -21.08
C GLU A 231 0.00 20.54 -20.20
N ASN A 232 -0.72 20.23 -19.12
CA ASN A 232 -0.42 19.14 -18.20
C ASN A 232 -1.10 17.82 -18.56
N GLY A 233 -1.86 17.75 -19.67
CA GLY A 233 -2.58 16.57 -20.12
C GLY A 233 -1.73 15.55 -20.88
N TYR A 234 -0.53 15.94 -21.33
CA TYR A 234 0.35 15.10 -22.14
C TYR A 234 0.59 13.70 -21.57
N GLN A 235 0.91 13.59 -20.28
CA GLN A 235 1.14 12.30 -19.62
C GLN A 235 -0.09 11.38 -19.70
N THR A 236 -1.28 11.93 -19.48
CA THR A 236 -2.55 11.20 -19.54
C THR A 236 -2.84 10.72 -20.97
N MET A 237 -2.66 11.62 -21.96
CA MET A 237 -2.88 11.26 -23.37
C MET A 237 -1.94 10.15 -23.83
N GLN A 238 -0.66 10.22 -23.51
CA GLN A 238 0.31 9.18 -23.86
C GLN A 238 -0.01 7.84 -23.18
N ALA A 239 -0.49 7.87 -21.94
CA ALA A 239 -0.94 6.66 -21.24
C ALA A 239 -2.16 6.02 -21.93
N LEU A 240 -3.14 6.84 -22.38
CA LEU A 240 -4.30 6.36 -23.11
C LEU A 240 -3.91 5.81 -24.49
N TYR A 241 -2.97 6.46 -25.20
CA TYR A 241 -2.44 5.94 -26.45
C TYR A 241 -1.71 4.61 -26.27
N ALA A 242 -0.95 4.44 -25.16
CA ALA A 242 -0.34 3.16 -24.83
C ALA A 242 -1.39 2.05 -24.69
N ILE A 243 -2.43 2.29 -23.88
CA ILE A 243 -3.53 1.32 -23.69
C ILE A 243 -4.22 1.01 -25.03
N GLY A 244 -4.57 2.03 -25.80
CA GLY A 244 -5.29 1.87 -27.06
C GLY A 244 -4.47 1.14 -28.12
N SER A 245 -3.15 1.41 -28.18
CA SER A 245 -2.26 0.80 -29.17
C SER A 245 -1.93 -0.67 -28.89
N GLY A 246 -2.12 -1.13 -27.64
CA GLY A 246 -1.89 -2.53 -27.27
C GLY A 246 -2.96 -3.50 -27.79
N GLY A 247 -4.17 -3.04 -28.09
CA GLY A 247 -5.26 -3.90 -28.54
C GLY A 247 -5.58 -5.02 -27.53
N LEU A 248 -6.05 -6.17 -28.05
CA LEU A 248 -6.44 -7.29 -27.18
C LEU A 248 -5.22 -8.04 -26.62
N PHE A 249 -4.22 -8.34 -27.44
CA PHE A 249 -3.12 -9.25 -27.09
C PHE A 249 -1.76 -8.53 -26.91
N GLY A 250 -1.71 -7.23 -27.12
CA GLY A 250 -0.50 -6.44 -26.99
C GLY A 250 0.42 -6.50 -28.21
N ARG A 251 1.49 -5.68 -28.17
CA ARG A 251 2.54 -5.65 -29.19
C ARG A 251 3.65 -6.66 -28.93
N GLY A 252 3.62 -7.32 -27.78
CA GLY A 252 4.68 -8.21 -27.30
C GLY A 252 5.54 -7.58 -26.22
N LEU A 253 6.09 -8.41 -25.34
CA LEU A 253 7.00 -7.98 -24.28
C LEU A 253 8.21 -7.26 -24.86
N GLY A 254 8.55 -6.11 -24.31
CA GLY A 254 9.67 -5.30 -24.76
C GLY A 254 9.40 -4.46 -26.02
N GLN A 255 8.21 -4.54 -26.65
CA GLN A 255 7.89 -3.88 -27.91
C GLN A 255 7.04 -2.60 -27.76
N SER A 256 6.87 -2.09 -26.54
CA SER A 256 6.21 -0.80 -26.33
C SER A 256 7.01 0.32 -26.99
N VAL A 257 6.33 1.18 -27.74
CA VAL A 257 6.89 2.42 -28.29
C VAL A 257 6.83 3.55 -27.25
N GLN A 258 5.76 3.55 -26.45
CA GLN A 258 5.49 4.60 -25.48
C GLN A 258 6.55 4.69 -24.37
N LYS A 259 7.22 3.56 -24.03
CA LYS A 259 8.31 3.54 -23.04
C LYS A 259 9.60 4.24 -23.53
N LEU A 260 9.74 4.53 -24.82
CA LEU A 260 10.92 5.19 -25.39
C LEU A 260 10.97 6.70 -25.11
N GLY A 261 10.30 7.16 -24.07
CA GLY A 261 10.30 8.54 -23.59
C GLY A 261 9.01 9.30 -23.86
N TYR A 262 8.03 8.72 -24.57
CA TYR A 262 6.75 9.36 -24.82
C TYR A 262 5.90 9.42 -23.55
N VAL A 263 5.80 8.35 -22.74
CA VAL A 263 5.10 8.37 -21.45
C VAL A 263 6.08 8.83 -20.37
N PRO A 264 5.88 10.01 -19.76
CA PRO A 264 6.65 10.43 -18.59
C PRO A 264 6.41 9.45 -17.44
N GLU A 265 7.47 9.15 -16.67
CA GLU A 265 7.40 8.28 -15.48
C GLU A 265 6.74 6.90 -15.74
N ALA A 266 6.93 6.36 -16.96
CA ALA A 266 6.36 5.08 -17.40
C ALA A 266 6.65 3.91 -16.44
N HIS A 267 7.81 3.90 -15.77
CA HIS A 267 8.22 2.86 -14.82
C HIS A 267 7.65 3.06 -13.39
N ASN A 268 7.04 4.21 -13.11
CA ASN A 268 6.48 4.56 -11.81
C ASN A 268 4.94 4.41 -11.80
N ASP A 269 4.22 5.52 -11.88
CA ASP A 269 2.76 5.59 -11.73
C ASP A 269 2.00 5.20 -13.01
N MET A 270 2.64 5.29 -14.20
CA MET A 270 2.03 4.96 -15.48
C MET A 270 2.37 3.54 -15.99
N ILE A 271 2.97 2.70 -15.15
CA ILE A 271 3.43 1.36 -15.56
C ILE A 271 2.30 0.49 -16.15
N PHE A 272 1.08 0.62 -15.64
CA PHE A 272 -0.08 -0.15 -16.09
C PHE A 272 -0.41 0.13 -17.58
N SER A 273 -0.25 1.37 -18.07
CA SER A 273 -0.49 1.69 -19.48
C SER A 273 0.48 0.95 -20.42
N VAL A 274 1.76 0.88 -20.03
CA VAL A 274 2.77 0.16 -20.83
C VAL A 274 2.58 -1.36 -20.75
N ILE A 275 2.12 -1.88 -19.59
CA ILE A 275 1.71 -3.29 -19.49
C ILE A 275 0.59 -3.59 -20.47
N CYS A 276 -0.41 -2.70 -20.57
CA CYS A 276 -1.49 -2.85 -21.55
C CYS A 276 -0.99 -2.71 -23.00
N GLU A 277 0.03 -1.89 -23.28
CA GLU A 277 0.62 -1.82 -24.62
C GLU A 277 1.37 -3.10 -24.98
N GLU A 278 2.18 -3.65 -24.06
CA GLU A 278 2.98 -4.85 -24.32
C GLU A 278 2.17 -6.16 -24.29
N LEU A 279 1.22 -6.29 -23.35
CA LEU A 279 0.46 -7.54 -23.12
C LEU A 279 -1.02 -7.44 -23.53
N GLY A 280 -1.46 -6.28 -24.00
CA GLY A 280 -2.83 -6.02 -24.38
C GLY A 280 -3.78 -5.89 -23.20
N ILE A 281 -5.06 -5.70 -23.51
CA ILE A 281 -6.14 -5.64 -22.52
C ILE A 281 -6.22 -6.95 -21.72
N VAL A 282 -5.97 -8.09 -22.38
CA VAL A 282 -5.95 -9.43 -21.73
C VAL A 282 -4.88 -9.47 -20.64
N GLY A 283 -3.67 -8.96 -20.90
CA GLY A 283 -2.62 -8.87 -19.89
C GLY A 283 -2.97 -7.94 -18.73
N GLY A 284 -3.56 -6.77 -19.02
CA GLY A 284 -4.05 -5.84 -18.00
C GLY A 284 -5.12 -6.46 -17.09
N ILE A 285 -6.11 -7.15 -17.68
CA ILE A 285 -7.16 -7.86 -16.93
C ILE A 285 -6.57 -9.02 -16.11
N ALA A 286 -5.66 -9.80 -16.69
CA ALA A 286 -4.99 -10.89 -15.97
C ALA A 286 -4.25 -10.36 -14.72
N LEU A 287 -3.58 -9.22 -14.83
CA LEU A 287 -2.92 -8.57 -13.70
C LEU A 287 -3.92 -8.15 -12.62
N ILE A 288 -5.08 -7.58 -13.00
CA ILE A 288 -6.16 -7.21 -12.07
C ILE A 288 -6.69 -8.46 -11.37
N ILE A 289 -6.90 -9.56 -12.08
CA ILE A 289 -7.35 -10.83 -11.51
C ILE A 289 -6.34 -11.34 -10.48
N VAL A 290 -5.04 -11.34 -10.78
CA VAL A 290 -3.98 -11.75 -9.83
C VAL A 290 -3.98 -10.86 -8.59
N CYS A 291 -4.23 -9.54 -8.73
CA CYS A 291 -4.41 -8.65 -7.59
C CYS A 291 -5.64 -9.05 -6.76
N GLY A 292 -6.77 -9.31 -7.43
CA GLY A 292 -8.00 -9.77 -6.78
C GLY A 292 -7.82 -11.09 -6.04
N MET A 293 -7.09 -12.05 -6.62
CA MET A 293 -6.79 -13.33 -5.97
C MET A 293 -5.97 -13.15 -4.69
N LEU A 294 -5.00 -12.23 -4.67
CA LEU A 294 -4.22 -11.95 -3.46
C LEU A 294 -5.11 -11.35 -2.36
N LEU A 295 -5.94 -10.37 -2.70
CA LEU A 295 -6.87 -9.75 -1.75
C LEU A 295 -7.91 -10.76 -1.24
N TRP A 296 -8.38 -11.65 -2.10
CA TRP A 296 -9.27 -12.75 -1.74
C TRP A 296 -8.62 -13.70 -0.74
N ARG A 297 -7.37 -14.08 -0.95
CA ARG A 297 -6.62 -14.91 0.02
C ARG A 297 -6.47 -14.19 1.36
N PHE A 298 -6.16 -12.90 1.35
CA PHE A 298 -6.07 -12.11 2.58
C PHE A 298 -7.40 -12.03 3.32
N LYS A 299 -8.54 -11.97 2.60
CA LYS A 299 -9.85 -12.04 3.23
C LYS A 299 -10.03 -13.35 4.03
N PHE A 300 -9.64 -14.51 3.48
CA PHE A 300 -9.68 -15.77 4.21
C PHE A 300 -8.79 -15.74 5.46
N ILE A 301 -7.58 -15.18 5.36
CA ILE A 301 -6.68 -15.04 6.52
C ILE A 301 -7.32 -14.13 7.58
N ALA A 302 -7.99 -13.03 7.18
CA ALA A 302 -8.67 -12.14 8.10
C ALA A 302 -9.84 -12.82 8.82
N GLU A 303 -10.64 -13.60 8.11
CA GLU A 303 -11.80 -14.33 8.65
C GLU A 303 -11.37 -15.47 9.59
N ALA A 304 -10.25 -16.14 9.28
CA ALA A 304 -9.70 -17.23 10.08
C ALA A 304 -8.74 -16.77 11.19
N ALA A 305 -8.49 -15.46 11.32
CA ALA A 305 -7.55 -14.93 12.30
C ALA A 305 -7.98 -15.26 13.75
N PRO A 306 -7.04 -15.68 14.62
CA PRO A 306 -7.36 -16.15 15.97
C PRO A 306 -7.86 -15.05 16.91
N ASP A 307 -7.64 -13.78 16.58
CA ASP A 307 -8.11 -12.64 17.37
C ASP A 307 -8.50 -11.44 16.49
N ARG A 308 -9.27 -10.51 17.08
CA ARG A 308 -9.74 -9.32 16.36
C ARG A 308 -8.61 -8.42 15.87
N PHE A 309 -7.52 -8.34 16.60
CA PHE A 309 -6.38 -7.51 16.21
C PHE A 309 -5.74 -8.02 14.92
N GLY A 310 -5.51 -9.34 14.82
CA GLY A 310 -4.99 -9.99 13.61
C GLY A 310 -5.94 -9.80 12.41
N ALA A 311 -7.25 -10.01 12.60
CA ALA A 311 -8.26 -9.77 11.57
C ALA A 311 -8.21 -8.34 11.02
N LEU A 312 -8.09 -7.35 11.92
CA LEU A 312 -8.06 -5.94 11.56
C LEU A 312 -6.73 -5.49 10.92
N LEU A 313 -5.60 -6.09 11.32
CA LEU A 313 -4.34 -5.89 10.63
C LEU A 313 -4.45 -6.29 9.15
N VAL A 314 -4.94 -7.50 8.89
CA VAL A 314 -5.11 -8.00 7.52
C VAL A 314 -6.15 -7.17 6.75
N THR A 315 -7.24 -6.75 7.39
CA THR A 315 -8.23 -5.83 6.79
C THR A 315 -7.61 -4.51 6.37
N GLY A 316 -6.73 -3.94 7.19
CA GLY A 316 -6.00 -2.71 6.86
C GLY A 316 -5.09 -2.87 5.64
N VAL A 317 -4.39 -4.02 5.54
CA VAL A 317 -3.56 -4.35 4.38
C VAL A 317 -4.40 -4.54 3.12
N ILE A 318 -5.56 -5.23 3.21
CA ILE A 318 -6.52 -5.36 2.09
C ILE A 318 -6.96 -3.98 1.60
N ALA A 319 -7.33 -3.09 2.52
CA ALA A 319 -7.78 -1.74 2.19
C ALA A 319 -6.67 -0.92 1.53
N HIS A 320 -5.43 -1.00 2.04
CA HIS A 320 -4.27 -0.32 1.48
C HIS A 320 -4.02 -0.76 0.04
N ILE A 321 -3.75 -2.06 -0.17
CA ILE A 321 -3.39 -2.58 -1.49
C ILE A 321 -4.55 -2.45 -2.47
N GLY A 322 -5.77 -2.80 -2.05
CA GLY A 322 -6.95 -2.75 -2.91
C GLY A 322 -7.26 -1.35 -3.40
N PHE A 323 -7.22 -0.35 -2.50
CA PHE A 323 -7.46 1.03 -2.88
C PHE A 323 -6.31 1.59 -3.75
N GLN A 324 -5.06 1.28 -3.43
CA GLN A 324 -3.91 1.76 -4.19
C GLN A 324 -3.90 1.20 -5.62
N VAL A 325 -4.23 -0.08 -5.82
CA VAL A 325 -4.39 -0.70 -7.14
C VAL A 325 -5.55 -0.05 -7.91
N ALA A 326 -6.72 0.07 -7.28
CA ALA A 326 -7.88 0.68 -7.91
C ALA A 326 -7.64 2.13 -8.31
N LEU A 327 -6.98 2.91 -7.45
CA LEU A 327 -6.64 4.31 -7.72
C LEU A 327 -5.63 4.44 -8.87
N ASN A 328 -4.58 3.61 -8.91
CA ASN A 328 -3.61 3.64 -10.00
C ASN A 328 -4.27 3.34 -11.36
N ILE A 329 -5.08 2.28 -11.41
CA ILE A 329 -5.80 1.92 -12.64
C ILE A 329 -6.77 3.05 -13.05
N ALA A 330 -7.52 3.62 -12.11
CA ALA A 330 -8.44 4.72 -12.39
C ALA A 330 -7.71 5.97 -12.93
N VAL A 331 -6.52 6.27 -12.43
CA VAL A 331 -5.67 7.36 -12.92
C VAL A 331 -5.18 7.08 -14.34
N VAL A 332 -4.61 5.91 -14.57
CA VAL A 332 -4.02 5.54 -15.87
C VAL A 332 -5.08 5.44 -16.98
N THR A 333 -6.32 5.08 -16.62
CA THR A 333 -7.47 5.06 -17.54
C THR A 333 -8.24 6.38 -17.61
N ASN A 334 -7.71 7.45 -17.03
CA ASN A 334 -8.35 8.78 -16.95
C ASN A 334 -9.74 8.78 -16.29
N LEU A 335 -10.07 7.80 -15.45
CA LEU A 335 -11.27 7.83 -14.62
C LEU A 335 -11.10 8.73 -13.39
N PHE A 336 -9.87 9.06 -13.02
CA PHE A 336 -9.51 9.90 -11.89
C PHE A 336 -8.31 10.79 -12.24
N PRO A 337 -8.21 12.02 -11.68
CA PRO A 337 -7.08 12.92 -11.94
C PRO A 337 -5.73 12.27 -11.61
N ASN A 338 -4.68 12.66 -12.33
CA ASN A 338 -3.34 12.12 -12.07
C ASN A 338 -2.86 12.41 -10.65
N THR A 339 -2.45 11.35 -9.95
CA THR A 339 -2.14 11.38 -8.52
C THR A 339 -0.71 10.96 -8.18
N GLY A 340 0.02 10.34 -9.09
CA GLY A 340 1.37 9.82 -8.85
C GLY A 340 1.41 8.64 -7.87
N VAL A 341 0.34 7.85 -7.76
CA VAL A 341 0.28 6.66 -6.93
C VAL A 341 0.77 5.45 -7.73
N THR A 342 1.77 4.77 -7.21
CA THR A 342 2.39 3.60 -7.84
C THR A 342 1.52 2.34 -7.73
N LEU A 343 1.66 1.41 -8.69
CA LEU A 343 1.01 0.10 -8.65
C LEU A 343 1.79 -0.85 -7.72
N PRO A 344 1.19 -1.35 -6.61
CA PRO A 344 1.87 -2.15 -5.61
C PRO A 344 2.59 -3.38 -6.18
N PHE A 345 3.84 -3.59 -5.82
CA PHE A 345 4.78 -4.64 -6.25
C PHE A 345 5.28 -4.54 -7.69
N ILE A 346 4.58 -3.84 -8.57
CA ILE A 346 4.87 -3.80 -10.01
C ILE A 346 5.69 -2.56 -10.35
N SER A 347 5.25 -1.37 -9.90
CA SER A 347 5.95 -0.11 -10.17
C SER A 347 7.33 -0.06 -9.54
N TYR A 348 8.22 0.70 -10.13
CA TYR A 348 9.48 1.05 -9.52
C TYR A 348 9.24 1.89 -8.25
N GLY A 349 9.87 1.48 -7.15
CA GLY A 349 9.73 2.17 -5.87
C GLY A 349 10.48 1.44 -4.75
N GLY A 350 11.79 1.73 -4.60
CA GLY A 350 12.66 0.99 -3.68
C GLY A 350 12.10 0.87 -2.25
N SER A 351 11.93 2.00 -1.55
CA SER A 351 11.41 1.99 -0.17
C SER A 351 9.95 1.53 -0.08
N SER A 352 9.10 1.93 -1.04
CA SER A 352 7.69 1.51 -1.06
C SER A 352 7.55 0.00 -1.16
N LEU A 353 8.34 -0.65 -2.03
CA LEU A 353 8.35 -2.11 -2.16
C LEU A 353 8.76 -2.80 -0.86
N SER A 354 9.78 -2.29 -0.17
CA SER A 354 10.23 -2.87 1.11
C SER A 354 9.14 -2.80 2.18
N PHE A 355 8.41 -1.68 2.32
CA PHE A 355 7.31 -1.56 3.28
C PHE A 355 6.10 -2.41 2.91
N LEU A 356 5.79 -2.54 1.62
CA LEU A 356 4.77 -3.49 1.17
C LEU A 356 5.13 -4.94 1.55
N LEU A 357 6.39 -5.33 1.41
CA LEU A 357 6.85 -6.66 1.82
C LEU A 357 6.80 -6.85 3.35
N VAL A 358 7.04 -5.80 4.14
CA VAL A 358 6.80 -5.84 5.60
C VAL A 358 5.31 -6.11 5.89
N GLU A 359 4.38 -5.45 5.20
CA GLU A 359 2.95 -5.71 5.35
C GLU A 359 2.60 -7.17 5.00
N MET A 360 3.19 -7.70 3.93
CA MET A 360 3.02 -9.13 3.59
C MET A 360 3.53 -10.03 4.71
N GLY A 361 4.66 -9.69 5.32
CA GLY A 361 5.20 -10.40 6.47
C GLY A 361 4.24 -10.40 7.66
N ILE A 362 3.54 -9.26 7.91
CA ILE A 362 2.51 -9.16 8.96
C ILE A 362 1.34 -10.09 8.65
N VAL A 363 0.82 -10.08 7.41
CA VAL A 363 -0.29 -10.97 6.98
C VAL A 363 0.11 -12.44 7.14
N LEU A 364 1.31 -12.82 6.70
CA LEU A 364 1.84 -14.18 6.85
C LEU A 364 2.06 -14.56 8.32
N SER A 365 2.40 -13.60 9.20
CA SER A 365 2.48 -13.85 10.66
C SER A 365 1.10 -14.16 11.25
N VAL A 366 0.05 -13.49 10.77
CA VAL A 366 -1.33 -13.79 11.17
C VAL A 366 -1.71 -15.21 10.69
N SER A 367 -1.42 -15.54 9.43
CA SER A 367 -1.74 -16.85 8.86
C SER A 367 -1.08 -18.01 9.63
N ARG A 368 0.15 -17.84 10.11
CA ARG A 368 0.87 -18.86 10.91
C ARG A 368 0.23 -19.19 12.25
N GLN A 369 -0.68 -18.36 12.74
CA GLN A 369 -1.35 -18.56 14.02
C GLN A 369 -2.78 -19.07 13.86
N ILE A 370 -3.23 -19.33 12.63
CA ILE A 370 -4.52 -19.95 12.35
C ILE A 370 -4.40 -21.44 12.75
N VAL A 371 -5.34 -21.90 13.58
CA VAL A 371 -5.46 -23.31 13.95
C VAL A 371 -6.42 -23.98 12.97
N PRO A 372 -5.98 -25.00 12.20
CA PRO A 372 -6.88 -25.74 11.32
C PRO A 372 -7.96 -26.48 12.13
N ILE A 373 -9.19 -26.47 11.64
CA ILE A 373 -10.36 -27.08 12.30
C ILE A 373 -10.16 -28.59 12.60
N ARG A 374 -9.23 -29.27 11.92
CA ARG A 374 -8.91 -30.67 12.16
C ARG A 374 -8.23 -30.95 13.49
N GLU A 375 -7.47 -29.99 14.04
CA GLU A 375 -6.74 -30.18 15.31
C GLU A 375 -7.63 -29.91 16.54
N GLU A 376 -8.72 -29.15 16.41
CA GLU A 376 -9.66 -28.94 17.53
C GLU A 376 -10.40 -30.23 17.95
N LYS A 377 -10.54 -31.21 17.05
CA LYS A 377 -11.21 -32.47 17.35
C LYS A 377 -10.32 -33.49 18.10
N GLU A 378 -9.00 -33.32 18.06
CA GLU A 378 -8.05 -34.24 18.75
C GLU A 378 -7.71 -33.77 20.17
N VAL A 379 -8.00 -32.54 20.54
CA VAL A 379 -7.69 -31.97 21.87
C VAL A 379 -8.86 -32.11 22.86
N THR A 380 -10.02 -32.55 22.39
CA THR A 380 -11.25 -32.70 23.19
C THR A 380 -11.65 -34.16 23.48
N VAL A 381 -10.74 -35.13 23.33
CA VAL A 381 -10.96 -36.54 23.75
C VAL A 381 -10.06 -36.92 24.95
#